data_ce7feb947d066b686df828ff776a308b
#
_entry.id   ce7feb947d066b686df828ff776a308b
#
_cell.length_a   1.000
_cell.length_b   1.000
_cell.length_c   1.000
_cell.angle_alpha   90.00
_cell.angle_beta   90.00
_cell.angle_gamma   90.00
#
_symmetry.space_group_name_H-M   'P 1'
#
loop_
_entity.id
_entity.type
_entity.pdbx_description
1 polymer ?
#
loop_
_entity_poly.entity_id
_entity_poly.type
_entity_poly.pdbx_seq_one_letter_code
_entity_poly.pdbx_strand_id
1 'polypeptide(L)' 'MVPNNWIKVYTSTEPYKIELLKGFLLKHNIKAISINKKDSSYLVFGDIELFVASKDVLHAKNLINKQEDEPDA' A
#
# COMPACT_ATOMS: atom_id res chain seq x y z
N MET A 1 7.95 -5.79 -11.23
CA MET A 1 9.13 -5.46 -10.61
C MET A 1 9.13 -4.08 -10.04
N VAL A 2 9.70 -3.87 -8.92
CA VAL A 2 9.63 -2.60 -8.24
C VAL A 2 10.91 -1.82 -8.50
N PRO A 3 10.79 -0.55 -8.85
CA PRO A 3 11.98 0.25 -9.08
C PRO A 3 12.80 0.36 -7.81
N ASN A 4 14.07 0.70 -7.97
CA ASN A 4 14.94 0.77 -6.84
C ASN A 4 14.54 1.71 -5.76
N ASN A 5 13.94 2.80 -6.08
CA ASN A 5 13.63 3.78 -5.05
C ASN A 5 12.19 3.68 -4.58
N TRP A 6 11.59 2.53 -4.69
CA TRP A 6 10.25 2.32 -4.16
C TRP A 6 10.32 1.43 -2.93
N ILE A 7 9.64 1.83 -1.88
CA ILE A 7 9.73 1.17 -0.59
C ILE A 7 8.36 0.69 -0.15
N LYS A 8 8.31 -0.50 0.37
CA LYS A 8 7.04 -1.04 0.84
C LYS A 8 6.62 -0.35 2.13
N VAL A 9 5.39 0.08 2.18
CA VAL A 9 4.87 0.76 3.37
C VAL A 9 3.68 0.04 3.96
N TYR A 10 3.12 -0.94 3.30
CA TYR A 10 1.94 -1.61 3.84
C TYR A 10 1.74 -2.94 3.13
N THR A 11 1.13 -3.88 3.81
CA THR A 11 0.83 -5.19 3.25
C THR A 11 -0.54 -5.60 3.74
N SER A 12 -1.30 -6.20 2.89
CA SER A 12 -2.62 -6.69 3.28
C SER A 12 -3.03 -7.81 2.35
N THR A 13 -3.89 -8.68 2.84
CA THR A 13 -4.43 -9.70 1.96
C THR A 13 -5.75 -9.27 1.37
N GLU A 14 -6.23 -8.08 1.74
CA GLU A 14 -7.51 -7.61 1.26
C GLU A 14 -7.33 -6.58 0.18
N PRO A 15 -7.71 -6.88 -1.03
CA PRO A 15 -7.51 -5.93 -2.12
C PRO A 15 -8.17 -4.58 -1.92
N TYR A 16 -9.36 -4.60 -1.35
CA TYR A 16 -10.08 -3.35 -1.21
C TYR A 16 -9.33 -2.40 -0.26
N LYS A 17 -8.65 -2.95 0.73
CA LYS A 17 -7.93 -2.12 1.66
C LYS A 17 -6.76 -1.46 0.97
N ILE A 18 -6.09 -2.19 0.11
CA ILE A 18 -4.97 -1.64 -0.63
C ILE A 18 -5.45 -0.54 -1.57
N GLU A 19 -6.58 -0.75 -2.23
CA GLU A 19 -7.09 0.26 -3.13
C GLU A 19 -7.50 1.52 -2.37
N LEU A 20 -8.07 1.33 -1.21
CA LEU A 20 -8.46 2.44 -0.40
C LEU A 20 -7.25 3.26 -0.01
N LEU A 21 -6.19 2.60 0.44
CA LEU A 21 -5.00 3.32 0.85
C LEU A 21 -4.31 3.98 -0.34
N LYS A 22 -4.31 3.34 -1.49
CA LYS A 22 -3.75 3.95 -2.67
C LYS A 22 -4.46 5.26 -2.99
N GLY A 23 -5.78 5.22 -2.96
CA GLY A 23 -6.55 6.42 -3.24
C GLY A 23 -6.31 7.50 -2.20
N PHE A 24 -6.22 7.09 -0.96
CA PHE A 24 -5.99 8.02 0.12
C PHE A 24 -4.63 8.71 -0.05
N LEU A 25 -3.60 7.95 -0.39
CA LEU A 25 -2.30 8.53 -0.58
C LEU A 25 -2.28 9.43 -1.81
N LEU A 26 -2.95 9.04 -2.86
CA LEU A 26 -2.97 9.86 -4.04
C LEU A 26 -3.63 11.20 -3.76
N LYS A 27 -4.63 11.20 -2.90
CA LYS A 27 -5.29 12.42 -2.54
C LYS A 27 -4.31 13.36 -1.89
N HIS A 28 -3.26 12.86 -1.29
CA HIS A 28 -2.25 13.68 -0.65
C HIS A 28 -1.01 13.81 -1.52
N ASN A 29 -1.19 13.61 -2.82
CA ASN A 29 -0.11 13.78 -3.78
C ASN A 29 1.01 12.76 -3.62
N ILE A 30 0.70 11.58 -3.13
CA ILE A 30 1.68 10.54 -3.01
C ILE A 30 1.28 9.42 -3.94
N LYS A 31 2.12 9.11 -4.91
CA LYS A 31 1.82 8.03 -5.82
C LYS A 31 2.21 6.73 -5.17
N ALA A 32 1.37 5.74 -5.29
CA ALA A 32 1.63 4.43 -4.72
C ALA A 32 1.34 3.37 -5.75
N ILE A 33 2.07 2.26 -5.67
CA ILE A 33 1.77 1.14 -6.54
C ILE A 33 1.58 -0.08 -5.65
N SER A 34 0.85 -1.04 -6.15
CA SER A 34 0.63 -2.25 -5.38
C SER A 34 1.09 -3.44 -6.19
N ILE A 35 1.65 -4.43 -5.52
CA ILE A 35 2.11 -5.62 -6.16
C ILE A 35 1.45 -6.79 -5.46
N ASN A 36 0.74 -7.60 -6.23
CA ASN A 36 0.06 -8.73 -5.68
C ASN A 36 0.95 -9.93 -5.81
N LYS A 37 1.31 -10.52 -4.70
CA LYS A 37 2.21 -11.63 -4.73
C LYS A 37 1.53 -12.94 -4.99
N LYS A 38 0.26 -12.95 -5.34
CA LYS A 38 -0.39 -14.14 -5.53
C LYS A 38 -0.03 -14.67 -6.86
N ASP A 39 1.00 -15.26 -7.15
CA ASP A 39 1.24 -15.72 -8.45
C ASP A 39 1.18 -17.19 -8.44
N SER A 40 0.85 -17.85 -7.42
CA SER A 40 0.88 -19.20 -7.44
C SER A 40 -0.31 -19.75 -7.95
N SER A 41 -0.25 -20.74 -8.58
CA SER A 41 -1.36 -21.16 -9.22
C SER A 41 -2.40 -21.69 -8.33
N TYR A 42 -2.13 -22.20 -7.19
CA TYR A 42 -3.22 -22.73 -6.45
C TYR A 42 -3.41 -22.08 -5.14
N LEU A 43 -2.68 -21.13 -4.79
CA LEU A 43 -2.93 -20.54 -3.60
C LEU A 43 -3.78 -19.42 -3.71
N VAL A 44 -4.70 -19.29 -2.91
CA VAL A 44 -5.59 -18.30 -3.01
C VAL A 44 -5.24 -17.12 -2.30
N PHE A 45 -4.55 -17.20 -1.24
CA PHE A 45 -4.25 -16.02 -0.50
C PHE A 45 -2.94 -15.50 -0.89
N GLY A 46 -2.78 -14.31 -1.11
CA GLY A 46 -1.52 -13.70 -1.41
C GLY A 46 -1.47 -12.39 -0.78
N ASP A 47 -0.31 -11.96 -0.37
CA ASP A 47 -0.15 -10.66 0.20
C ASP A 47 -0.04 -9.65 -0.91
N ILE A 48 -0.68 -8.53 -0.75
CA ILE A 48 -0.56 -7.42 -1.67
C ILE A 48 0.28 -6.39 -0.98
N GLU A 49 1.35 -5.99 -1.61
CA GLU A 49 2.27 -5.04 -1.00
C GLU A 49 2.11 -3.68 -1.63
N LEU A 50 2.09 -2.66 -0.82
CA LEU A 50 1.91 -1.30 -1.28
C LEU A 50 3.23 -0.56 -1.16
N PHE A 51 3.64 0.09 -2.24
CA PHE A 51 4.93 0.77 -2.28
C PHE A 51 4.77 2.24 -2.63
N VAL A 52 5.64 3.07 -2.09
CA VAL A 52 5.69 4.47 -2.47
C VAL A 52 7.14 4.82 -2.72
N ALA A 53 7.38 5.94 -3.36
CA ALA A 53 8.75 6.38 -3.61
C ALA A 53 9.44 6.64 -2.28
N SER A 54 10.74 6.40 -2.23
CA SER A 54 11.45 6.55 -0.97
C SER A 54 11.32 7.94 -0.39
N LYS A 55 11.20 8.94 -1.20
CA LYS A 55 11.07 10.30 -0.69
C LYS A 55 9.76 10.51 0.05
N ASP A 56 8.78 9.65 -0.20
CA ASP A 56 7.48 9.82 0.42
C ASP A 56 7.21 8.83 1.55
N VAL A 57 8.19 8.02 1.90
CA VAL A 57 7.94 6.95 2.85
C VAL A 57 7.45 7.44 4.20
N LEU A 58 8.11 8.42 4.76
CA LEU A 58 7.69 8.90 6.07
C LEU A 58 6.30 9.49 6.04
N HIS A 59 6.04 10.27 5.03
CA HIS A 59 4.74 10.90 4.91
C HIS A 59 3.65 9.83 4.70
N ALA A 60 3.95 8.87 3.85
CA ALA A 60 2.98 7.80 3.57
C ALA A 60 2.70 6.99 4.83
N LYS A 61 3.73 6.67 5.58
CA LYS A 61 3.53 5.90 6.79
C LYS A 61 2.71 6.66 7.81
N ASN A 62 2.93 7.94 7.91
CA ASN A 62 2.14 8.74 8.81
C ASN A 62 0.67 8.78 8.40
N LEU A 63 0.42 8.91 7.13
CA LEU A 63 -0.95 8.95 6.65
C LEU A 63 -1.65 7.61 6.86
N ILE A 64 -0.94 6.52 6.60
CA ILE A 64 -1.52 5.21 6.79
C ILE A 64 -1.83 4.97 8.27
N ASN A 65 -0.92 5.38 9.14
CA ASN A 65 -1.15 5.24 10.55
C ASN A 65 -2.36 6.01 10.99
N LYS A 66 -2.54 7.21 10.49
CA LYS A 66 -3.67 7.98 10.86
C LYS A 66 -4.91 7.33 10.37
N GLN A 67 -4.90 6.80 9.18
CA GLN A 67 -6.07 6.18 8.64
C GLN A 67 -6.44 4.97 9.47
N GLU A 68 -5.47 4.21 9.91
CA GLU A 68 -5.80 3.05 10.68
C GLU A 68 -6.17 3.35 12.09
N ASP A 69 -5.62 4.42 12.65
CA ASP A 69 -5.92 4.78 13.98
C ASP A 69 -7.24 5.38 14.08
N GLU A 70 -7.83 5.95 13.10
CA GLU A 70 -9.05 6.55 13.14
C GLU A 70 -10.00 5.65 12.59
N PRO A 71 -10.69 4.91 13.26
CA PRO A 71 -11.62 3.98 12.82
C PRO A 71 -12.63 4.76 12.21
N ASP A 72 -12.97 4.79 11.30
CA ASP A 72 -13.81 5.41 10.68
C ASP A 72 -14.86 5.66 11.33
N ALA A 73 -15.13 6.12 11.65
CA ALA A 73 -16.23 6.45 12.35
C ALA A 73 -17.36 6.26 11.75
#